data_2eac3eaf4a96a39f273f476e086bd6d1
#
_entry.id   2eac3eaf4a96a39f273f476e086bd6d1
#
_cell.length_a   1.000
_cell.length_b   1.000
_cell.length_c   1.000
_cell.angle_alpha   90.00
_cell.angle_beta   90.00
_cell.angle_gamma   90.00
#
_symmetry.space_group_name_H-M   'P 1'
#
loop_
_entity.id
_entity.type
_entity.pdbx_description
1 polymer ?
#
loop_
_entity_poly.entity_id
_entity_poly.type
_entity_poly.pdbx_seq_one_letter_code
_entity_poly.pdbx_strand_id
1 'polypeptide(L)'
;VTGSSSFELQNRLNEPLTGRKFEYNLFPISSAEIYASEGLLSVRQTLERRLIYGSYPEVFSRPEESRKILMDITGSYLYKDLLAIEDIRRPVLLEKLLTALALQLSSEVSYNELAQTIGTDNKTVEKYIDLLEKCFVVFRLNGFNRNLRTELKKSKKVYFYDNGIRNAILQNFAPLSMRQDTGALWENFVISERIKLNHYAGNFVKSYFWRTTQQQEIDYVEEKDGRFTLFEMKFN
;
A
#
# COMPACT_ATOMS: atom_id res chain seq x y z
N VAL A 1 11.21 21.20 -3.76
CA VAL A 1 11.93 19.96 -4.05
C VAL A 1 10.93 18.82 -4.10
N THR A 2 10.97 17.99 -5.12
CA THR A 2 10.12 16.81 -5.30
C THR A 2 10.99 15.57 -5.44
N GLY A 3 10.50 14.42 -5.02
CA GLY A 3 11.18 13.13 -5.17
C GLY A 3 10.17 11.98 -5.10
N SER A 4 10.51 10.85 -5.72
CA SER A 4 9.68 9.64 -5.76
C SER A 4 9.65 8.87 -4.43
N SER A 5 10.54 9.21 -3.50
CA SER A 5 10.60 8.63 -2.16
C SER A 5 10.89 9.68 -1.09
N SER A 6 10.38 9.43 0.11
CA SER A 6 10.69 10.27 1.29
C SER A 6 12.19 10.27 1.62
N PHE A 7 12.87 9.19 1.32
CA PHE A 7 14.30 9.00 1.59
C PHE A 7 15.18 9.84 0.63
N GLU A 8 14.83 9.90 -0.65
CA GLU A 8 15.56 10.70 -1.63
C GLU A 8 15.48 12.20 -1.29
N LEU A 9 14.31 12.65 -0.83
CA LEU A 9 14.13 14.02 -0.36
C LEU A 9 14.95 14.32 0.88
N GLN A 10 15.02 13.41 1.85
CA GLN A 10 15.83 13.59 3.06
C GLN A 10 17.33 13.63 2.77
N ASN A 11 17.82 12.79 1.85
CA ASN A 11 19.24 12.75 1.47
C ASN A 11 19.68 13.97 0.64
N ARG A 12 18.77 14.57 -0.13
CA ARG A 12 19.07 15.79 -0.91
C ARG A 12 19.03 17.07 -0.07
N LEU A 13 18.40 17.02 1.10
CA LEU A 13 18.34 18.13 2.04
C LEU A 13 19.51 17.98 3.02
N ASN A 14 20.65 18.60 2.70
CA ASN A 14 21.88 18.57 3.53
C ASN A 14 21.73 19.21 4.93
N GLU A 15 20.58 19.85 5.23
CA GLU A 15 20.26 20.42 6.52
C GLU A 15 18.91 19.93 7.04
N PRO A 16 18.79 19.62 8.34
CA PRO A 16 17.49 19.33 8.94
C PRO A 16 16.63 20.59 8.93
N LEU A 17 15.68 20.67 7.98
CA LEU A 17 14.71 21.78 7.86
C LEU A 17 13.59 21.68 8.92
N THR A 18 13.91 21.28 10.14
CA THR A 18 12.94 21.12 11.22
C THR A 18 12.23 22.44 11.49
N GLY A 19 10.90 22.45 11.34
CA GLY A 19 10.08 23.66 11.50
C GLY A 19 10.11 24.66 10.33
N ARG A 20 10.80 24.33 9.23
CA ARG A 20 10.94 25.21 8.05
C ARG A 20 10.49 24.55 6.74
N LYS A 21 9.78 23.40 6.81
CA LYS A 21 9.29 22.69 5.64
C LYS A 21 7.83 22.31 5.80
N PHE A 22 7.12 22.29 4.69
CA PHE A 22 5.84 21.62 4.56
C PHE A 22 6.07 20.35 3.73
N GLU A 23 5.59 19.22 4.20
CA GLU A 23 5.65 17.95 3.50
C GLU A 23 4.27 17.58 2.95
N TYR A 24 4.22 17.30 1.68
CA TYR A 24 3.01 16.84 1.00
C TYR A 24 3.28 15.48 0.35
N ASN A 25 2.47 14.49 0.68
CA ASN A 25 2.51 13.18 0.04
C ASN A 25 1.46 13.15 -1.07
N LEU A 26 1.91 12.84 -2.28
CA LEU A 26 1.02 12.62 -3.42
C LEU A 26 0.81 11.12 -3.59
N PHE A 27 -0.42 10.69 -3.31
CA PHE A 27 -0.83 9.30 -3.54
C PHE A 27 -1.36 9.10 -4.97
N PRO A 28 -1.56 7.84 -5.42
CA PRO A 28 -2.39 7.58 -6.59
C PRO A 28 -3.77 8.24 -6.45
N ILE A 29 -4.36 8.68 -7.56
CA ILE A 29 -5.60 9.47 -7.58
C ILE A 29 -6.67 8.79 -6.72
N SER A 30 -7.24 9.54 -5.79
CA SER A 30 -8.26 9.06 -4.86
C SER A 30 -9.67 9.17 -5.45
N SER A 31 -10.59 8.38 -4.91
CA SER A 31 -12.03 8.51 -5.24
C SER A 31 -12.58 9.90 -4.94
N ALA A 32 -12.05 10.57 -3.90
CA ALA A 32 -12.47 11.92 -3.54
C ALA A 32 -12.04 12.95 -4.60
N GLU A 33 -10.84 12.82 -5.17
CA GLU A 33 -10.35 13.69 -6.26
C GLU A 33 -11.16 13.47 -7.53
N ILE A 34 -11.47 12.21 -7.90
CA ILE A 34 -12.33 11.90 -9.04
C ILE A 34 -13.74 12.47 -8.81
N TYR A 35 -14.28 12.30 -7.61
CA TYR A 35 -15.58 12.88 -7.27
C TYR A 35 -15.60 14.41 -7.41
N ALA A 36 -14.57 15.06 -6.94
CA ALA A 36 -14.47 16.52 -7.00
C ALA A 36 -14.33 17.06 -8.43
N SER A 37 -13.67 16.32 -9.33
CA SER A 37 -13.44 16.75 -10.72
C SER A 37 -14.54 16.29 -11.70
N GLU A 38 -15.08 15.08 -11.52
CA GLU A 38 -15.93 14.41 -12.51
C GLU A 38 -17.29 13.95 -11.95
N GLY A 39 -17.47 13.99 -10.63
CA GLY A 39 -18.72 13.63 -9.95
C GLY A 39 -18.86 12.13 -9.64
N LEU A 40 -19.97 11.79 -8.97
CA LEU A 40 -20.25 10.45 -8.45
C LEU A 40 -20.35 9.38 -9.55
N LEU A 41 -20.86 9.75 -10.70
CA LEU A 41 -21.04 8.80 -11.81
C LEU A 41 -19.71 8.25 -12.30
N SER A 42 -18.72 9.12 -12.48
CA SER A 42 -17.35 8.72 -12.88
C SER A 42 -16.70 7.83 -11.83
N VAL A 43 -16.85 8.15 -10.53
CA VAL A 43 -16.34 7.30 -9.44
C VAL A 43 -16.88 5.87 -9.55
N ARG A 44 -18.17 5.71 -9.85
CA ARG A 44 -18.82 4.39 -9.98
C ARG A 44 -18.40 3.67 -11.26
N GLN A 45 -18.41 4.35 -12.39
CA GLN A 45 -18.07 3.77 -13.70
C GLN A 45 -16.61 3.33 -13.78
N THR A 46 -15.70 4.03 -13.11
CA THR A 46 -14.27 3.70 -13.11
C THR A 46 -13.87 2.69 -12.04
N LEU A 47 -14.78 2.28 -11.13
CA LEU A 47 -14.45 1.47 -9.97
C LEU A 47 -13.81 0.13 -10.33
N GLU A 48 -14.43 -0.67 -11.20
CA GLU A 48 -13.90 -1.97 -11.62
C GLU A 48 -12.51 -1.82 -12.25
N ARG A 49 -12.35 -0.84 -13.13
CA ARG A 49 -11.07 -0.55 -13.76
C ARG A 49 -9.99 -0.19 -12.73
N ARG A 50 -10.34 0.62 -11.70
CA ARG A 50 -9.41 0.98 -10.62
C ARG A 50 -9.04 -0.19 -9.72
N LEU A 51 -9.95 -1.13 -9.53
CA LEU A 51 -9.65 -2.39 -8.81
C LEU A 51 -8.61 -3.23 -9.57
N ILE A 52 -8.62 -3.20 -10.92
CA ILE A 52 -7.73 -3.99 -11.76
C ILE A 52 -6.43 -3.23 -12.08
N TYR A 53 -6.54 -1.98 -12.53
CA TYR A 53 -5.41 -1.20 -13.05
C TYR A 53 -4.93 -0.09 -12.11
N GLY A 54 -5.58 0.08 -10.95
CA GLY A 54 -5.22 1.13 -10.00
C GLY A 54 -5.58 2.53 -10.47
N SER A 55 -4.96 3.51 -9.83
CA SER A 55 -5.26 4.93 -10.00
C SER A 55 -4.00 5.79 -10.13
N TYR A 56 -2.89 5.25 -10.63
CA TYR A 56 -1.74 6.10 -10.97
C TYR A 56 -2.16 7.14 -12.01
N PRO A 57 -1.71 8.40 -11.91
CA PRO A 57 -2.13 9.48 -12.81
C PRO A 57 -1.98 9.13 -14.29
N GLU A 58 -0.86 8.55 -14.69
CA GLU A 58 -0.60 8.14 -16.06
C GLU A 58 -1.53 7.00 -16.52
N VAL A 59 -1.83 6.03 -15.64
CA VAL A 59 -2.78 4.95 -15.90
C VAL A 59 -4.21 5.47 -16.02
N PHE A 60 -4.55 6.47 -15.21
CA PHE A 60 -5.89 7.09 -15.22
C PHE A 60 -6.10 7.91 -16.49
N SER A 61 -5.09 8.68 -16.91
CA SER A 61 -5.17 9.56 -18.09
C SER A 61 -5.06 8.82 -19.42
N ARG A 62 -4.43 7.63 -19.45
CA ARG A 62 -4.24 6.79 -20.66
C ARG A 62 -4.79 5.37 -20.46
N PRO A 63 -6.15 5.22 -20.40
CA PRO A 63 -6.80 3.95 -20.08
C PRO A 63 -6.40 2.78 -20.98
N GLU A 64 -6.21 3.04 -22.27
CA GLU A 64 -5.87 2.02 -23.27
C GLU A 64 -4.46 1.44 -23.09
N GLU A 65 -3.54 2.22 -22.48
CA GLU A 65 -2.16 1.82 -22.23
C GLU A 65 -1.91 1.31 -20.82
N SER A 66 -2.96 1.19 -19.96
CA SER A 66 -2.86 0.91 -18.53
C SER A 66 -1.93 -0.25 -18.21
N ARG A 67 -2.08 -1.38 -18.91
CA ARG A 67 -1.25 -2.57 -18.69
C ARG A 67 0.21 -2.30 -18.99
N LYS A 68 0.50 -1.64 -20.11
CA LYS A 68 1.88 -1.32 -20.52
C LYS A 68 2.54 -0.39 -19.50
N ILE A 69 1.85 0.70 -19.14
CA ILE A 69 2.33 1.68 -18.16
C ILE A 69 2.67 0.99 -16.83
N LEU A 70 1.78 0.15 -16.32
CA LEU A 70 1.98 -0.57 -15.06
C LEU A 70 3.16 -1.55 -15.14
N MET A 71 3.33 -2.24 -16.25
CA MET A 71 4.47 -3.14 -16.46
C MET A 71 5.78 -2.35 -16.56
N ASP A 72 5.78 -1.18 -17.17
CA ASP A 72 6.94 -0.29 -17.24
C ASP A 72 7.28 0.28 -15.84
N ILE A 73 6.26 0.70 -15.06
CA ILE A 73 6.44 1.16 -13.67
C ILE A 73 7.06 0.06 -12.81
N THR A 74 6.48 -1.15 -12.84
CA THR A 74 6.95 -2.25 -11.98
C THR A 74 8.25 -2.88 -12.46
N GLY A 75 8.53 -2.88 -13.76
CA GLY A 75 9.74 -3.49 -14.32
C GLY A 75 10.98 -2.62 -14.28
N SER A 76 10.85 -1.30 -14.45
CA SER A 76 12.00 -0.40 -14.63
C SER A 76 12.15 0.64 -13.54
N TYR A 77 11.05 1.31 -13.15
CA TYR A 77 11.11 2.46 -12.25
C TYR A 77 11.14 2.01 -10.79
N LEU A 78 10.24 1.12 -10.40
CA LEU A 78 10.14 0.66 -9.03
C LEU A 78 11.46 0.06 -8.52
N TYR A 79 12.08 -0.81 -9.31
CA TYR A 79 13.34 -1.43 -8.92
C TYR A 79 14.52 -0.47 -8.99
N LYS A 80 14.59 0.40 -9.99
CA LYS A 80 15.69 1.39 -10.10
C LYS A 80 15.69 2.36 -8.94
N ASP A 81 14.53 2.89 -8.57
CA ASP A 81 14.39 3.82 -7.47
C ASP A 81 14.73 3.14 -6.14
N LEU A 82 14.22 1.93 -5.92
CA LEU A 82 14.51 1.13 -4.73
C LEU A 82 16.00 0.77 -4.62
N LEU A 83 16.65 0.40 -5.74
CA LEU A 83 18.08 0.06 -5.77
C LEU A 83 18.98 1.28 -5.58
N ALA A 84 18.53 2.45 -6.03
CA ALA A 84 19.29 3.70 -5.89
C ALA A 84 19.27 4.28 -4.47
N ILE A 85 18.26 3.93 -3.66
CA ILE A 85 18.05 4.51 -2.32
C ILE A 85 18.95 3.88 -1.26
N GLU A 86 19.18 2.59 -1.32
CA GLU A 86 20.10 1.86 -0.44
C GLU A 86 20.90 0.87 -1.27
N ASP A 87 22.09 0.53 -0.77
CA ASP A 87 22.98 -0.49 -1.33
C ASP A 87 22.31 -1.89 -1.24
N ILE A 88 21.23 -2.07 -2.05
CA ILE A 88 20.51 -3.34 -2.11
C ILE A 88 21.40 -4.35 -2.82
N ARG A 89 22.10 -5.14 -2.04
CA ARG A 89 23.04 -6.16 -2.56
C ARG A 89 22.35 -7.32 -3.28
N ARG A 90 21.05 -7.49 -3.11
CA ARG A 90 20.30 -8.65 -3.64
C ARG A 90 18.93 -8.24 -4.21
N PRO A 91 18.88 -7.63 -5.41
CA PRO A 91 17.61 -7.21 -6.03
C PRO A 91 16.58 -8.34 -6.17
N VAL A 92 17.03 -9.54 -6.48
CA VAL A 92 16.16 -10.73 -6.65
C VAL A 92 15.36 -11.05 -5.37
N LEU A 93 15.92 -10.79 -4.18
CA LEU A 93 15.16 -11.01 -2.93
C LEU A 93 14.03 -9.98 -2.76
N LEU A 94 14.23 -8.76 -3.22
CA LEU A 94 13.19 -7.72 -3.18
C LEU A 94 12.03 -8.09 -4.12
N GLU A 95 12.33 -8.58 -5.32
CA GLU A 95 11.32 -9.06 -6.28
C GLU A 95 10.50 -10.23 -5.70
N LYS A 96 11.19 -11.20 -5.11
CA LYS A 96 10.53 -12.33 -4.44
C LYS A 96 9.65 -11.87 -3.29
N LEU A 97 10.14 -10.91 -2.48
CA LEU A 97 9.37 -10.35 -1.37
C LEU A 97 8.13 -9.62 -1.86
N LEU A 98 8.24 -8.77 -2.88
CA LEU A 98 7.11 -8.08 -3.48
C LEU A 98 6.06 -9.06 -4.01
N THR A 99 6.50 -10.11 -4.68
CA THR A 99 5.60 -11.18 -5.16
C THR A 99 4.91 -11.89 -4.00
N ALA A 100 5.65 -12.25 -2.95
CA ALA A 100 5.09 -12.91 -1.77
C ALA A 100 4.06 -12.02 -1.05
N LEU A 101 4.35 -10.72 -0.89
CA LEU A 101 3.42 -9.74 -0.31
C LEU A 101 2.18 -9.56 -1.19
N ALA A 102 2.34 -9.50 -2.51
CA ALA A 102 1.22 -9.38 -3.45
C ALA A 102 0.30 -10.60 -3.42
N LEU A 103 0.83 -11.81 -3.19
CA LEU A 103 0.05 -13.04 -3.04
C LEU A 103 -0.67 -13.10 -1.67
N GLN A 104 -0.11 -12.49 -0.62
CA GLN A 104 -0.66 -12.48 0.74
C GLN A 104 -1.47 -11.21 1.03
N LEU A 105 -1.99 -10.53 -0.02
CA LEU A 105 -2.79 -9.32 0.13
C LEU A 105 -3.94 -9.55 1.11
N SER A 106 -4.18 -8.59 2.01
CA SER A 106 -5.21 -8.63 3.06
C SER A 106 -5.03 -9.72 4.11
N SER A 107 -3.95 -10.48 4.07
CA SER A 107 -3.63 -11.52 5.04
C SER A 107 -2.57 -11.04 6.04
N GLU A 108 -2.57 -11.65 7.22
CA GLU A 108 -1.48 -11.43 8.18
C GLU A 108 -0.17 -11.98 7.62
N VAL A 109 0.90 -11.19 7.71
CA VAL A 109 2.22 -11.58 7.25
C VAL A 109 3.12 -11.99 8.42
N SER A 110 3.77 -13.12 8.27
CA SER A 110 4.84 -13.58 9.16
C SER A 110 6.20 -13.30 8.52
N TYR A 111 7.02 -12.47 9.16
CA TYR A 111 8.37 -12.19 8.66
C TYR A 111 9.26 -13.44 8.64
N ASN A 112 9.02 -14.39 9.57
CA ASN A 112 9.72 -15.69 9.58
C ASN A 112 9.35 -16.52 8.35
N GLU A 113 8.07 -16.60 8.03
CA GLU A 113 7.57 -17.33 6.86
C GLU A 113 8.05 -16.69 5.56
N LEU A 114 7.94 -15.37 5.45
CA LEU A 114 8.48 -14.62 4.31
C LEU A 114 9.98 -14.85 4.13
N ALA A 115 10.76 -14.79 5.22
CA ALA A 115 12.19 -15.02 5.19
C ALA A 115 12.55 -16.42 4.69
N GLN A 116 11.85 -17.45 5.16
CA GLN A 116 11.99 -18.83 4.68
C GLN A 116 11.64 -18.95 3.19
N THR A 117 10.49 -18.38 2.79
CA THR A 117 9.98 -18.45 1.42
C THR A 117 10.94 -17.82 0.40
N ILE A 118 11.54 -16.69 0.74
CA ILE A 118 12.43 -15.98 -0.19
C ILE A 118 13.93 -16.34 -0.02
N GLY A 119 14.28 -17.12 1.01
CA GLY A 119 15.64 -17.58 1.27
C GLY A 119 16.55 -16.52 1.91
N THR A 120 16.06 -15.85 2.98
CA THR A 120 16.80 -14.81 3.71
C THR A 120 16.48 -14.86 5.21
N ASP A 121 16.88 -13.83 5.96
CA ASP A 121 16.59 -13.66 7.37
C ASP A 121 15.51 -12.59 7.63
N ASN A 122 14.92 -12.61 8.82
CA ASN A 122 13.83 -11.69 9.22
C ASN A 122 14.23 -10.22 9.19
N LYS A 123 15.47 -9.89 9.51
CA LYS A 123 15.95 -8.50 9.53
C LYS A 123 16.00 -7.93 8.11
N THR A 124 16.38 -8.77 7.15
CA THR A 124 16.37 -8.41 5.73
C THR A 124 14.95 -8.20 5.23
N VAL A 125 14.00 -9.07 5.61
CA VAL A 125 12.56 -8.89 5.28
C VAL A 125 12.04 -7.57 5.85
N GLU A 126 12.27 -7.31 7.13
CA GLU A 126 11.83 -6.07 7.79
C GLU A 126 12.43 -4.84 7.11
N LYS A 127 13.75 -4.84 6.86
CA LYS A 127 14.44 -3.76 6.14
C LYS A 127 13.82 -3.49 4.77
N TYR A 128 13.52 -4.53 4.01
CA TYR A 128 12.95 -4.38 2.66
C TYR A 128 11.50 -3.89 2.71
N ILE A 129 10.70 -4.33 3.68
CA ILE A 129 9.35 -3.79 3.86
C ILE A 129 9.42 -2.31 4.26
N ASP A 130 10.33 -1.92 5.17
CA ASP A 130 10.54 -0.51 5.54
C ASP A 130 10.93 0.34 4.33
N LEU A 131 11.75 -0.20 3.43
CA LEU A 131 12.12 0.48 2.20
C LEU A 131 10.92 0.65 1.26
N LEU A 132 10.12 -0.40 1.07
CA LEU A 132 8.91 -0.36 0.25
C LEU A 132 7.88 0.65 0.79
N GLU A 133 7.77 0.80 2.11
CA GLU A 133 6.93 1.83 2.73
C GLU A 133 7.44 3.25 2.45
N LYS A 134 8.76 3.47 2.60
CA LYS A 134 9.39 4.77 2.31
C LYS A 134 9.25 5.18 0.84
N CYS A 135 9.10 4.21 -0.05
CA CYS A 135 8.85 4.44 -1.48
C CYS A 135 7.36 4.47 -1.85
N PHE A 136 6.46 4.46 -0.87
CA PHE A 136 5.01 4.50 -1.08
C PHE A 136 4.47 3.37 -1.97
N VAL A 137 5.13 2.20 -1.95
CA VAL A 137 4.66 1.00 -2.66
C VAL A 137 3.63 0.26 -1.81
N VAL A 138 3.99 0.04 -0.54
CA VAL A 138 3.16 -0.65 0.45
C VAL A 138 3.03 0.17 1.73
N PHE A 139 2.10 -0.21 2.58
CA PHE A 139 2.01 0.25 3.96
C PHE A 139 1.61 -0.90 4.89
N ARG A 140 2.03 -0.82 6.13
CA ARG A 140 1.67 -1.81 7.17
C ARG A 140 0.47 -1.33 7.97
N LEU A 141 -0.40 -2.27 8.27
CA LEU A 141 -1.45 -2.11 9.24
C LEU A 141 -1.15 -3.06 10.42
N ASN A 142 -1.00 -2.48 11.61
CA ASN A 142 -0.71 -3.26 12.81
C ASN A 142 -1.99 -3.83 13.41
N GLY A 143 -1.90 -4.99 14.06
CA GLY A 143 -3.00 -5.52 14.83
C GLY A 143 -3.24 -4.70 16.10
N PHE A 144 -4.46 -4.21 16.32
CA PHE A 144 -4.83 -3.47 17.52
C PHE A 144 -4.63 -4.30 18.78
N ASN A 145 -3.97 -3.73 19.77
CA ASN A 145 -3.83 -4.32 21.10
C ASN A 145 -3.81 -3.22 22.17
N ARG A 146 -4.53 -3.42 23.25
CA ARG A 146 -4.53 -2.49 24.40
C ARG A 146 -3.16 -2.32 25.05
N ASN A 147 -2.27 -3.31 24.92
CA ASN A 147 -0.92 -3.25 25.42
C ASN A 147 0.06 -2.91 24.27
N LEU A 148 0.56 -1.68 24.24
CA LEU A 148 1.50 -1.18 23.22
C LEU A 148 2.74 -2.06 23.03
N ARG A 149 3.27 -2.69 24.10
CA ARG A 149 4.40 -3.61 23.98
C ARG A 149 4.05 -4.88 23.20
N THR A 150 2.81 -5.31 23.30
CA THR A 150 2.30 -6.50 22.60
C THR A 150 1.91 -6.13 21.18
N GLU A 151 1.39 -4.92 20.95
CA GLU A 151 1.03 -4.37 19.63
C GLU A 151 2.25 -4.34 18.69
N LEU A 152 3.38 -3.84 19.17
CA LEU A 152 4.63 -3.79 18.39
C LEU A 152 5.20 -5.16 18.00
N LYS A 153 4.81 -6.23 18.72
CA LYS A 153 5.31 -7.60 18.48
C LYS A 153 4.35 -8.49 17.71
N LYS A 154 3.10 -8.06 17.50
CA LYS A 154 2.06 -8.88 16.89
C LYS A 154 1.94 -8.69 15.39
N SER A 155 1.06 -9.53 14.83
CA SER A 155 0.73 -9.69 13.43
C SER A 155 0.55 -8.35 12.72
N LYS A 156 1.02 -8.30 11.50
CA LYS A 156 0.94 -7.15 10.60
C LYS A 156 0.26 -7.61 9.33
N LYS A 157 -0.59 -6.77 8.76
CA LYS A 157 -1.06 -6.90 7.39
C LYS A 157 -0.28 -5.91 6.52
N VAL A 158 0.03 -6.27 5.30
CA VAL A 158 0.70 -5.40 4.33
C VAL A 158 -0.25 -5.16 3.16
N TYR A 159 -0.47 -3.89 2.86
CA TYR A 159 -1.32 -3.42 1.79
C TYR A 159 -0.52 -2.62 0.77
N PHE A 160 -1.01 -2.55 -0.45
CA PHE A 160 -0.45 -1.71 -1.50
C PHE A 160 -1.21 -0.38 -1.57
N TYR A 161 -0.50 0.71 -1.79
CA TYR A 161 -1.13 2.01 -2.04
C TYR A 161 -1.96 2.02 -3.33
N ASP A 162 -1.68 1.07 -4.24
CA ASP A 162 -2.37 0.96 -5.52
C ASP A 162 -2.55 -0.49 -5.96
N ASN A 163 -3.78 -0.87 -6.32
CA ASN A 163 -4.10 -2.22 -6.79
C ASN A 163 -3.41 -2.55 -8.12
N GLY A 164 -3.24 -1.56 -9.00
CA GLY A 164 -2.61 -1.75 -10.30
C GLY A 164 -1.15 -2.19 -10.16
N ILE A 165 -0.41 -1.60 -9.24
CA ILE A 165 0.97 -2.00 -8.92
C ILE A 165 1.00 -3.44 -8.41
N ARG A 166 0.13 -3.80 -7.46
CA ARG A 166 0.02 -5.18 -6.96
C ARG A 166 -0.30 -6.16 -8.08
N ASN A 167 -1.25 -5.82 -8.94
CA ASN A 167 -1.67 -6.69 -10.05
C ASN A 167 -0.58 -6.80 -11.13
N ALA A 168 0.18 -5.74 -11.37
CA ALA A 168 1.31 -5.75 -12.29
C ALA A 168 2.45 -6.67 -11.80
N ILE A 169 2.77 -6.64 -10.50
CA ILE A 169 3.75 -7.56 -9.89
C ILE A 169 3.37 -9.02 -10.15
N LEU A 170 2.09 -9.34 -10.05
CA LEU A 170 1.56 -10.69 -10.33
C LEU A 170 1.23 -10.93 -11.82
N GLN A 171 1.37 -9.90 -12.67
CA GLN A 171 0.97 -9.91 -14.08
C GLN A 171 -0.49 -10.37 -14.30
N ASN A 172 -1.36 -10.11 -13.33
CA ASN A 172 -2.76 -10.54 -13.34
C ASN A 172 -3.71 -9.34 -13.52
N PHE A 173 -4.15 -9.13 -14.74
CA PHE A 173 -5.13 -8.11 -15.13
C PHE A 173 -6.46 -8.71 -15.60
N ALA A 174 -6.77 -9.94 -15.15
CA ALA A 174 -8.04 -10.58 -15.47
C ALA A 174 -9.24 -9.77 -14.94
N PRO A 175 -10.39 -9.79 -15.64
CA PRO A 175 -11.63 -9.21 -15.15
C PRO A 175 -12.01 -9.77 -13.76
N LEU A 176 -12.71 -8.96 -12.94
CA LEU A 176 -13.06 -9.35 -11.57
C LEU A 176 -13.88 -10.65 -11.52
N SER A 177 -14.74 -10.88 -12.51
CA SER A 177 -15.55 -12.11 -12.63
C SER A 177 -14.73 -13.40 -12.80
N MET A 178 -13.47 -13.29 -13.20
CA MET A 178 -12.56 -14.43 -13.40
C MET A 178 -11.51 -14.55 -12.27
N ARG A 179 -11.63 -13.75 -11.21
CA ARG A 179 -10.66 -13.68 -10.11
C ARG A 179 -11.21 -14.29 -8.83
N GLN A 180 -10.33 -14.92 -8.08
CA GLN A 180 -10.65 -15.46 -6.75
C GLN A 180 -10.25 -14.50 -5.61
N ASP A 181 -9.45 -13.46 -5.90
CA ASP A 181 -8.90 -12.51 -4.93
C ASP A 181 -9.66 -11.16 -4.91
N THR A 182 -10.87 -11.12 -5.47
CA THR A 182 -11.67 -9.89 -5.57
C THR A 182 -11.95 -9.25 -4.21
N GLY A 183 -12.23 -10.06 -3.18
CA GLY A 183 -12.42 -9.58 -1.81
C GLY A 183 -11.17 -8.89 -1.27
N ALA A 184 -9.98 -9.49 -1.45
CA ALA A 184 -8.72 -8.91 -1.03
C ALA A 184 -8.38 -7.62 -1.80
N LEU A 185 -8.66 -7.56 -3.11
CA LEU A 185 -8.51 -6.34 -3.90
C LEU A 185 -9.43 -5.23 -3.42
N TRP A 186 -10.66 -5.57 -3.08
CA TRP A 186 -11.62 -4.62 -2.52
C TRP A 186 -11.16 -4.07 -1.17
N GLU A 187 -10.78 -4.95 -0.25
CA GLU A 187 -10.26 -4.57 1.06
C GLU A 187 -9.05 -3.64 0.93
N ASN A 188 -8.06 -4.02 0.10
CA ASN A 188 -6.90 -3.17 -0.17
C ASN A 188 -7.29 -1.80 -0.73
N PHE A 189 -8.19 -1.77 -1.70
CA PHE A 189 -8.66 -0.55 -2.32
C PHE A 189 -9.33 0.37 -1.28
N VAL A 190 -10.29 -0.13 -0.51
CA VAL A 190 -11.03 0.70 0.45
C VAL A 190 -10.12 1.20 1.58
N ILE A 191 -9.21 0.37 2.10
CA ILE A 191 -8.26 0.80 3.13
C ILE A 191 -7.30 1.85 2.57
N SER A 192 -6.76 1.67 1.35
CA SER A 192 -5.90 2.68 0.75
C SER A 192 -6.62 4.00 0.52
N GLU A 193 -7.88 3.98 0.08
CA GLU A 193 -8.72 5.17 -0.07
C GLU A 193 -8.99 5.86 1.28
N ARG A 194 -9.18 5.10 2.37
CA ARG A 194 -9.32 5.66 3.73
C ARG A 194 -8.04 6.35 4.19
N ILE A 195 -6.88 5.74 3.94
CA ILE A 195 -5.57 6.34 4.26
C ILE A 195 -5.39 7.68 3.51
N LYS A 196 -5.66 7.69 2.20
CA LYS A 196 -5.60 8.92 1.37
C LYS A 196 -6.54 10.00 1.90
N LEU A 197 -7.80 9.64 2.17
CA LEU A 197 -8.82 10.55 2.68
C LEU A 197 -8.39 11.19 4.01
N ASN A 198 -7.92 10.39 4.95
CA ASN A 198 -7.46 10.87 6.26
C ASN A 198 -6.24 11.78 6.12
N HIS A 199 -5.30 11.42 5.26
CA HIS A 199 -4.11 12.23 5.02
C HIS A 199 -4.47 13.60 4.42
N TYR A 200 -5.26 13.64 3.34
CA TYR A 200 -5.63 14.89 2.68
C TYR A 200 -6.57 15.77 3.51
N ALA A 201 -7.39 15.17 4.36
CA ALA A 201 -8.24 15.90 5.30
C ALA A 201 -7.50 16.40 6.55
N GLY A 202 -6.21 16.07 6.69
CA GLY A 202 -5.44 16.40 7.90
C GLY A 202 -5.95 15.68 9.16
N ASN A 203 -6.60 14.54 8.99
CA ASN A 203 -7.06 13.72 10.11
C ASN A 203 -5.89 12.90 10.66
N PHE A 204 -5.48 13.21 11.89
CA PHE A 204 -4.48 12.43 12.61
C PHE A 204 -5.14 11.23 13.29
N VAL A 205 -5.33 10.15 12.52
CA VAL A 205 -5.89 8.89 13.01
C VAL A 205 -4.81 7.83 13.10
N LYS A 206 -4.88 6.98 14.11
CA LYS A 206 -4.12 5.74 14.14
C LYS A 206 -4.95 4.64 13.49
N SER A 207 -4.33 3.85 12.66
CA SER A 207 -4.98 2.82 11.84
C SER A 207 -4.50 1.43 12.24
N TYR A 208 -5.44 0.52 12.41
CA TYR A 208 -5.20 -0.86 12.83
C TYR A 208 -6.15 -1.82 12.12
N PHE A 209 -5.88 -3.11 12.20
CA PHE A 209 -6.89 -4.16 12.10
C PHE A 209 -7.07 -4.81 13.48
N TRP A 210 -8.14 -5.55 13.67
CA TRP A 210 -8.36 -6.28 14.91
C TRP A 210 -8.72 -7.72 14.61
N ARG A 211 -8.09 -8.66 15.33
CA ARG A 211 -8.38 -10.08 15.22
C ARG A 211 -8.22 -10.77 16.56
N THR A 212 -9.15 -11.68 16.84
CA THR A 212 -9.09 -12.55 18.03
C THR A 212 -8.45 -13.89 17.73
N THR A 213 -8.06 -14.60 18.78
CA THR A 213 -7.63 -16.00 18.67
C THR A 213 -8.74 -16.93 18.16
N GLN A 214 -10.01 -16.53 18.29
CA GLN A 214 -11.18 -17.25 17.78
C GLN A 214 -11.53 -16.88 16.33
N GLN A 215 -10.63 -16.21 15.62
CA GLN A 215 -10.77 -15.81 14.22
C GLN A 215 -11.87 -14.77 13.93
N GLN A 216 -12.36 -14.07 14.95
CA GLN A 216 -13.18 -12.88 14.70
C GLN A 216 -12.27 -11.75 14.25
N GLU A 217 -12.67 -11.03 13.23
CA GLU A 217 -11.84 -10.00 12.60
C GLU A 217 -12.64 -8.73 12.33
N ILE A 218 -11.96 -7.58 12.41
CA ILE A 218 -12.40 -6.29 11.88
C ILE A 218 -11.29 -5.83 10.97
N ASP A 219 -11.62 -5.62 9.69
CA ASP A 219 -10.66 -5.36 8.62
C ASP A 219 -9.88 -4.07 8.86
N TYR A 220 -10.56 -3.04 9.34
CA TYR A 220 -9.94 -1.74 9.56
C TYR A 220 -10.54 -1.01 10.79
N VAL A 221 -9.68 -0.47 11.60
CA VAL A 221 -10.02 0.27 12.82
C VAL A 221 -9.31 1.61 12.80
N GLU A 222 -10.04 2.69 12.96
CA GLU A 222 -9.50 4.04 13.16
C GLU A 222 -9.64 4.46 14.61
N GLU A 223 -8.57 4.91 15.24
CA GLU A 223 -8.54 5.54 16.54
C GLU A 223 -8.25 7.03 16.40
N LYS A 224 -9.15 7.86 16.89
CA LYS A 224 -8.97 9.31 16.99
C LYS A 224 -9.45 9.79 18.35
N ASP A 225 -8.55 10.37 19.13
CA ASP A 225 -8.86 10.95 20.46
C ASP A 225 -9.59 9.97 21.39
N GLY A 226 -9.16 8.69 21.40
CA GLY A 226 -9.74 7.63 22.22
C GLY A 226 -11.08 7.08 21.70
N ARG A 227 -11.56 7.55 20.56
CA ARG A 227 -12.76 7.02 19.89
C ARG A 227 -12.35 6.07 18.77
N PHE A 228 -13.11 4.97 18.64
CA PHE A 228 -12.87 3.95 17.63
C PHE A 228 -13.98 3.96 16.59
N THR A 229 -13.58 3.93 15.33
CA THR A 229 -14.48 3.67 14.19
C THR A 229 -14.04 2.36 13.55
N LEU A 230 -14.98 1.46 13.34
CA LEU A 230 -14.74 0.09 12.88
C LEU A 230 -15.33 -0.08 11.49
N PHE A 231 -14.58 -0.74 10.60
CA PHE A 231 -14.98 -0.98 9.23
C PHE A 231 -14.80 -2.44 8.88
N GLU A 232 -15.80 -3.01 8.23
CA GLU A 232 -15.75 -4.34 7.63
C GLU A 232 -16.00 -4.18 6.12
N MET A 233 -15.10 -4.75 5.30
CA MET A 233 -15.07 -4.54 3.85
C MET A 233 -15.62 -5.78 3.14
N LYS A 234 -16.83 -5.72 2.61
CA LYS A 234 -17.44 -6.81 1.82
C LYS A 234 -17.63 -6.37 0.39
N PHE A 235 -17.13 -7.17 -0.54
CA PHE A 235 -17.43 -7.04 -1.97
C PHE A 235 -18.65 -7.89 -2.28
N ASN A 236 -19.75 -7.25 -2.69
CA ASN A 236 -21.01 -7.89 -3.08
C ASN A 236 -21.27 -7.66 -4.56
#